data_0457224de593bb9456c390ce8dc7d335
#
_entry.id   0457224de593bb9456c390ce8dc7d335
#
_cell.length_a   1.000
_cell.length_b   1.000
_cell.length_c   1.000
_cell.angle_alpha   90.00
_cell.angle_beta   90.00
_cell.angle_gamma   90.00
#
_symmetry.space_group_name_H-M   'P 1'
#
loop_
_entity.id
_entity.type
_entity.pdbx_description
1 polymer ?
#
loop_
_entity_poly.entity_id
_entity_poly.type
_entity_poly.pdbx_seq_one_letter_code
_entity_poly.pdbx_strand_id
1 'polypeptide(L)'
;MNDTKAVAAQPIRIGETAPDFRARTTLGERSLSEYRGQWLILFSHPADFTPVCTTEFIALAKSAAAFEATGCALLGLSVDSIHSHIAWVTAIKHKFGIHVPFPIIEDPSMAIGRAYGMIDDAAADSAAVRSTYFIDPDGIIRAITTYPHNVGRSVSEMLRLLYALQATQGGVGLAPEGWQPGEKLLALPIINSAEISVGDDWFCHLADTK
;
A
#
# COMPACT_ATOMS: atom_id res chain seq x y z
N MET A 1 -10.84 -42.08 -7.87
CA MET A 1 -11.17 -40.76 -7.32
C MET A 1 -9.87 -39.98 -7.25
N ASN A 2 -9.61 -39.10 -8.22
CA ASN A 2 -8.42 -38.25 -8.19
C ASN A 2 -8.73 -37.06 -7.27
N ASP A 3 -8.18 -37.07 -6.07
CA ASP A 3 -8.10 -35.89 -5.22
C ASP A 3 -7.15 -34.87 -5.86
N THR A 4 -7.66 -34.04 -6.75
CA THR A 4 -6.98 -32.81 -7.11
C THR A 4 -7.10 -31.87 -5.91
N LYS A 5 -6.14 -31.96 -4.96
CA LYS A 5 -5.93 -30.89 -3.98
C LYS A 5 -5.79 -29.59 -4.76
N ALA A 6 -6.74 -28.68 -4.62
CA ALA A 6 -6.59 -27.32 -5.07
C ALA A 6 -5.26 -26.79 -4.50
N VAL A 7 -4.33 -26.45 -5.38
CA VAL A 7 -3.07 -25.78 -4.95
C VAL A 7 -3.52 -24.44 -4.37
N ALA A 8 -3.37 -24.28 -3.07
CA ALA A 8 -3.65 -23.00 -2.41
C ALA A 8 -2.87 -21.90 -3.15
N ALA A 9 -3.56 -20.84 -3.52
CA ALA A 9 -2.91 -19.70 -4.16
C ALA A 9 -1.74 -19.24 -3.27
N GLN A 10 -0.55 -19.10 -3.84
CA GLN A 10 0.59 -18.64 -3.07
C GLN A 10 0.36 -17.19 -2.64
N PRO A 11 0.68 -16.84 -1.38
CA PRO A 11 0.53 -15.46 -0.94
C PRO A 11 1.44 -14.55 -1.77
N ILE A 12 0.90 -13.43 -2.19
CA ILE A 12 1.63 -12.41 -2.95
C ILE A 12 2.82 -11.87 -2.14
N ARG A 13 3.95 -11.62 -2.81
CA ARG A 13 5.21 -11.26 -2.15
C ARG A 13 5.76 -9.92 -2.65
N ILE A 14 6.62 -9.32 -1.85
CA ILE A 14 7.46 -8.18 -2.25
C ILE A 14 8.36 -8.62 -3.41
N GLY A 15 8.47 -7.76 -4.43
CA GLY A 15 9.21 -8.02 -5.66
C GLY A 15 8.38 -8.66 -6.79
N GLU A 16 7.17 -9.11 -6.51
CA GLU A 16 6.26 -9.64 -7.54
C GLU A 16 5.49 -8.52 -8.24
N THR A 17 5.07 -8.80 -9.47
CA THR A 17 4.16 -7.91 -10.21
C THR A 17 2.79 -7.94 -9.54
N ALA A 18 2.23 -6.77 -9.28
CA ALA A 18 0.90 -6.63 -8.72
C ALA A 18 -0.15 -7.25 -9.67
N PRO A 19 -1.07 -8.09 -9.17
CA PRO A 19 -2.15 -8.67 -9.97
C PRO A 19 -2.99 -7.59 -10.65
N ASP A 20 -3.19 -7.73 -11.95
CA ASP A 20 -3.98 -6.78 -12.73
C ASP A 20 -5.47 -6.91 -12.40
N PHE A 21 -6.19 -5.81 -12.52
CA PHE A 21 -7.63 -5.74 -12.33
C PHE A 21 -8.24 -4.62 -13.17
N ARG A 22 -9.53 -4.73 -13.41
CA ARG A 22 -10.40 -3.66 -13.89
C ARG A 22 -11.67 -3.68 -13.06
N ALA A 23 -12.03 -2.55 -12.45
CA ALA A 23 -13.14 -2.48 -11.51
C ALA A 23 -13.82 -1.11 -11.51
N ARG A 24 -15.10 -1.12 -11.13
CA ARG A 24 -15.83 0.13 -10.85
C ARG A 24 -15.34 0.73 -9.54
N THR A 25 -15.26 2.06 -9.51
CA THR A 25 -14.90 2.82 -8.32
C THR A 25 -15.83 4.00 -8.12
N THR A 26 -15.73 4.66 -6.96
CA THR A 26 -16.47 5.90 -6.67
C THR A 26 -16.17 7.05 -7.64
N LEU A 27 -15.08 6.96 -8.40
CA LEU A 27 -14.65 7.99 -9.38
C LEU A 27 -14.55 7.42 -10.81
N GLY A 28 -15.46 6.51 -11.17
CA GLY A 28 -15.48 5.84 -12.47
C GLY A 28 -14.72 4.52 -12.47
N GLU A 29 -14.65 3.88 -13.62
CA GLU A 29 -13.91 2.64 -13.77
C GLU A 29 -12.40 2.88 -13.73
N ARG A 30 -11.64 1.95 -13.12
CA ARG A 30 -10.18 1.99 -13.05
C ARG A 30 -9.60 0.62 -13.34
N SER A 31 -8.42 0.61 -13.97
CA SER A 31 -7.57 -0.57 -14.10
C SER A 31 -6.21 -0.30 -13.44
N LEU A 32 -5.56 -1.36 -12.96
CA LEU A 32 -4.22 -1.23 -12.39
C LEU A 32 -3.23 -0.63 -13.41
N SER A 33 -3.37 -0.98 -14.68
CA SER A 33 -2.51 -0.50 -15.77
C SER A 33 -2.52 1.02 -15.94
N GLU A 34 -3.59 1.73 -15.54
CA GLU A 34 -3.65 3.20 -15.58
C GLU A 34 -2.67 3.87 -14.62
N TYR A 35 -2.17 3.14 -13.62
CA TYR A 35 -1.23 3.64 -12.61
C TYR A 35 0.24 3.37 -12.99
N ARG A 36 0.53 2.82 -14.19
CA ARG A 36 1.92 2.68 -14.66
C ARG A 36 2.59 4.03 -14.80
N GLY A 37 3.86 4.11 -14.43
CA GLY A 37 4.62 5.36 -14.44
C GLY A 37 4.47 6.22 -13.17
N GLN A 38 3.62 5.82 -12.20
CA GLN A 38 3.47 6.48 -10.91
C GLN A 38 3.41 5.47 -9.77
N TRP A 39 3.71 5.90 -8.56
CA TRP A 39 3.48 5.10 -7.37
C TRP A 39 2.00 4.96 -7.07
N LEU A 40 1.62 3.79 -6.55
CA LEU A 40 0.25 3.50 -6.12
C LEU A 40 0.27 2.87 -4.73
N ILE A 41 -0.58 3.38 -3.85
CA ILE A 41 -0.95 2.69 -2.62
C ILE A 41 -2.35 2.13 -2.80
N LEU A 42 -2.42 0.79 -2.99
CA LEU A 42 -3.67 0.04 -2.96
C LEU A 42 -3.91 -0.47 -1.54
N PHE A 43 -5.06 -0.15 -0.95
CA PHE A 43 -5.35 -0.54 0.42
C PHE A 43 -6.79 -1.05 0.59
N SER A 44 -6.95 -2.11 1.37
CA SER A 44 -8.26 -2.65 1.72
C SER A 44 -8.75 -2.13 3.07
N HIS A 45 -10.07 -2.13 3.25
CA HIS A 45 -10.73 -1.89 4.52
C HIS A 45 -11.87 -2.90 4.73
N PRO A 46 -12.18 -3.28 5.99
CA PRO A 46 -13.17 -4.31 6.28
C PRO A 46 -14.57 -4.02 5.81
N ALA A 47 -15.09 -2.82 6.07
CA ALA A 47 -16.44 -2.42 5.64
C ALA A 47 -16.67 -0.92 5.77
N ASP A 48 -17.54 -0.38 4.91
CA ASP A 48 -18.06 0.98 5.01
C ASP A 48 -18.80 1.22 6.32
N PHE A 49 -18.99 2.47 6.71
CA PHE A 49 -19.73 2.90 7.90
C PHE A 49 -19.19 2.34 9.23
N THR A 50 -18.00 1.73 9.26
CA THR A 50 -17.38 1.25 10.49
C THR A 50 -16.47 2.32 11.11
N PRO A 51 -16.32 2.35 12.46
CA PRO A 51 -15.62 3.43 13.15
C PRO A 51 -14.16 3.56 12.73
N VAL A 52 -13.38 2.47 12.74
CA VAL A 52 -11.94 2.49 12.41
C VAL A 52 -11.73 2.87 10.95
N CYS A 53 -12.49 2.28 10.01
CA CYS A 53 -12.39 2.63 8.59
C CYS A 53 -12.70 4.11 8.36
N THR A 54 -13.72 4.65 9.04
CA THR A 54 -14.07 6.08 8.92
C THR A 54 -12.91 6.97 9.38
N THR A 55 -12.24 6.65 10.49
CA THR A 55 -11.08 7.42 10.96
C THR A 55 -9.89 7.34 9.99
N GLU A 56 -9.62 6.17 9.41
CA GLU A 56 -8.57 5.99 8.40
C GLU A 56 -8.86 6.83 7.14
N PHE A 57 -10.09 6.77 6.62
CA PHE A 57 -10.45 7.54 5.41
C PHE A 57 -10.40 9.05 5.62
N ILE A 58 -10.79 9.53 6.80
CA ILE A 58 -10.62 10.94 7.17
C ILE A 58 -9.14 11.32 7.20
N ALA A 59 -8.28 10.49 7.80
CA ALA A 59 -6.85 10.75 7.88
C ALA A 59 -6.18 10.71 6.50
N LEU A 60 -6.50 9.71 5.66
CA LEU A 60 -6.03 9.61 4.28
C LEU A 60 -6.49 10.80 3.43
N ALA A 61 -7.76 11.20 3.55
CA ALA A 61 -8.29 12.35 2.82
C ALA A 61 -7.59 13.66 3.20
N LYS A 62 -7.30 13.86 4.49
CA LYS A 62 -6.52 15.02 4.97
C LYS A 62 -5.08 15.02 4.48
N SER A 63 -4.51 13.85 4.23
CA SER A 63 -3.14 13.68 3.78
C SER A 63 -3.02 13.48 2.26
N ALA A 64 -4.13 13.49 1.52
CA ALA A 64 -4.14 13.19 0.08
C ALA A 64 -3.18 14.07 -0.73
N ALA A 65 -3.13 15.38 -0.44
CA ALA A 65 -2.20 16.30 -1.09
C ALA A 65 -0.72 15.95 -0.84
N ALA A 66 -0.40 15.37 0.33
CA ALA A 66 0.98 14.92 0.62
C ALA A 66 1.34 13.69 -0.21
N PHE A 67 0.42 12.75 -0.42
CA PHE A 67 0.64 11.62 -1.33
C PHE A 67 0.77 12.09 -2.79
N GLU A 68 -0.11 12.98 -3.23
CA GLU A 68 -0.06 13.56 -4.57
C GLU A 68 1.28 14.27 -4.84
N ALA A 69 1.79 15.04 -3.87
CA ALA A 69 3.09 15.73 -3.97
C ALA A 69 4.27 14.76 -4.15
N THR A 70 4.12 13.49 -3.76
CA THR A 70 5.12 12.42 -4.00
C THR A 70 4.93 11.70 -5.32
N GLY A 71 3.93 12.08 -6.13
CA GLY A 71 3.54 11.33 -7.33
C GLY A 71 2.90 9.97 -7.02
N CYS A 72 2.27 9.83 -5.85
CA CYS A 72 1.63 8.58 -5.43
C CYS A 72 0.10 8.71 -5.42
N ALA A 73 -0.57 7.80 -6.14
CA ALA A 73 -2.01 7.65 -6.10
C ALA A 73 -2.46 6.81 -4.90
N LEU A 74 -3.67 7.09 -4.41
CA LEU A 74 -4.36 6.28 -3.41
C LEU A 74 -5.55 5.56 -4.05
N LEU A 75 -5.75 4.29 -3.71
CA LEU A 75 -6.86 3.47 -4.21
C LEU A 75 -7.37 2.56 -3.08
N GLY A 76 -8.58 2.82 -2.61
CA GLY A 76 -9.25 2.01 -1.60
C GLY A 76 -9.95 0.81 -2.22
N LEU A 77 -10.18 -0.25 -1.41
CA LEU A 77 -10.93 -1.45 -1.80
C LEU A 77 -11.70 -2.02 -0.61
N SER A 78 -12.93 -2.41 -0.84
CA SER A 78 -13.66 -3.37 0.01
C SER A 78 -14.66 -4.18 -0.81
N VAL A 79 -15.29 -5.14 -0.16
CA VAL A 79 -16.35 -5.97 -0.78
C VAL A 79 -17.71 -5.26 -0.85
N ASP A 80 -17.82 -4.08 -0.25
CA ASP A 80 -19.05 -3.29 -0.30
C ASP A 80 -19.36 -2.85 -1.74
N SER A 81 -20.65 -2.60 -2.00
CA SER A 81 -21.11 -2.14 -3.30
C SER A 81 -20.73 -0.69 -3.56
N ILE A 82 -20.67 -0.31 -4.83
CA ILE A 82 -20.42 1.08 -5.24
C ILE A 82 -21.42 2.05 -4.60
N HIS A 83 -22.67 1.64 -4.42
CA HIS A 83 -23.69 2.48 -3.80
C HIS A 83 -23.43 2.71 -2.30
N SER A 84 -22.92 1.68 -1.60
CA SER A 84 -22.46 1.81 -0.22
C SER A 84 -21.31 2.80 -0.12
N HIS A 85 -20.28 2.65 -0.94
CA HIS A 85 -19.13 3.57 -0.98
C HIS A 85 -19.56 5.03 -1.21
N ILE A 86 -20.42 5.27 -2.21
CA ILE A 86 -20.91 6.63 -2.52
C ILE A 86 -21.70 7.21 -1.33
N ALA A 87 -22.57 6.42 -0.72
CA ALA A 87 -23.32 6.84 0.45
C ALA A 87 -22.39 7.15 1.64
N TRP A 88 -21.37 6.30 1.87
CA TRP A 88 -20.44 6.47 2.96
C TRP A 88 -19.53 7.70 2.80
N VAL A 89 -18.92 7.93 1.63
CA VAL A 89 -18.09 9.14 1.41
C VAL A 89 -18.94 10.41 1.49
N THR A 90 -20.21 10.33 1.07
CA THR A 90 -21.16 11.43 1.23
C THR A 90 -21.46 11.69 2.70
N ALA A 91 -21.68 10.66 3.51
CA ALA A 91 -21.90 10.77 4.94
C ALA A 91 -20.67 11.35 5.67
N ILE A 92 -19.45 10.93 5.29
CA ILE A 92 -18.20 11.51 5.80
C ILE A 92 -18.14 13.01 5.52
N LYS A 93 -18.44 13.41 4.27
CA LYS A 93 -18.46 14.82 3.87
C LYS A 93 -19.47 15.61 4.70
N HIS A 94 -20.70 15.11 4.85
CA HIS A 94 -21.74 15.80 5.60
C HIS A 94 -21.43 15.90 7.09
N LYS A 95 -20.96 14.82 7.71
CA LYS A 95 -20.75 14.76 9.16
C LYS A 95 -19.46 15.45 9.60
N PHE A 96 -18.39 15.32 8.83
CA PHE A 96 -17.05 15.74 9.23
C PHE A 96 -16.49 16.89 8.37
N GLY A 97 -17.17 17.29 7.29
CA GLY A 97 -16.70 18.31 6.37
C GLY A 97 -15.51 17.86 5.50
N ILE A 98 -15.24 16.56 5.43
CA ILE A 98 -14.08 16.00 4.74
C ILE A 98 -14.52 15.36 3.42
N HIS A 99 -13.94 15.83 2.31
CA HIS A 99 -14.08 15.18 1.01
C HIS A 99 -13.02 14.08 0.86
N VAL A 100 -13.42 12.89 0.43
CA VAL A 100 -12.52 11.78 0.06
C VAL A 100 -12.17 11.93 -1.43
N PRO A 101 -10.92 12.31 -1.78
CA PRO A 101 -10.58 12.68 -3.15
C PRO A 101 -10.06 11.51 -4.00
N PHE A 102 -9.93 10.33 -3.43
CA PHE A 102 -9.40 9.14 -4.11
C PHE A 102 -10.49 8.09 -4.38
N PRO A 103 -10.33 7.25 -5.41
CA PRO A 103 -11.30 6.22 -5.75
C PRO A 103 -11.32 5.07 -4.75
N ILE A 104 -12.50 4.43 -4.63
CA ILE A 104 -12.73 3.23 -3.83
C ILE A 104 -13.32 2.17 -4.74
N ILE A 105 -12.64 1.02 -4.87
CA ILE A 105 -13.06 -0.13 -5.65
C ILE A 105 -14.17 -0.88 -4.91
N GLU A 106 -15.25 -1.22 -5.63
CA GLU A 106 -16.16 -2.27 -5.20
C GLU A 106 -15.61 -3.64 -5.65
N ASP A 107 -15.56 -4.61 -4.74
CA ASP A 107 -15.16 -5.98 -5.04
C ASP A 107 -16.15 -7.01 -4.44
N PRO A 108 -17.44 -6.97 -4.83
CA PRO A 108 -18.45 -7.87 -4.28
C PRO A 108 -18.20 -9.35 -4.67
N SER A 109 -17.41 -9.58 -5.69
CA SER A 109 -16.95 -10.92 -6.09
C SER A 109 -15.81 -11.44 -5.24
N MET A 110 -15.15 -10.57 -4.49
CA MET A 110 -13.92 -10.83 -3.73
C MET A 110 -12.72 -11.25 -4.63
N ALA A 111 -12.83 -11.04 -5.93
CA ALA A 111 -11.80 -11.50 -6.87
C ALA A 111 -10.48 -10.76 -6.69
N ILE A 112 -10.54 -9.44 -6.53
CA ILE A 112 -9.34 -8.62 -6.32
C ILE A 112 -8.80 -8.85 -4.90
N GLY A 113 -9.67 -8.84 -3.89
CA GLY A 113 -9.30 -9.09 -2.51
C GLY A 113 -8.57 -10.43 -2.32
N ARG A 114 -9.03 -11.50 -2.98
CA ARG A 114 -8.36 -12.81 -2.96
C ARG A 114 -7.04 -12.80 -3.74
N ALA A 115 -7.02 -12.19 -4.94
CA ALA A 115 -5.80 -12.11 -5.73
C ALA A 115 -4.64 -11.42 -4.99
N TYR A 116 -4.99 -10.46 -4.11
CA TYR A 116 -4.03 -9.75 -3.25
C TYR A 116 -3.86 -10.37 -1.87
N GLY A 117 -4.56 -11.48 -1.54
CA GLY A 117 -4.50 -12.08 -0.20
C GLY A 117 -5.08 -11.20 0.90
N MET A 118 -5.98 -10.27 0.55
CA MET A 118 -6.70 -9.41 1.50
C MET A 118 -7.86 -10.15 2.18
N ILE A 119 -8.32 -11.23 1.58
CA ILE A 119 -9.40 -12.11 2.05
C ILE A 119 -8.86 -13.53 2.01
N ASP A 120 -8.87 -14.21 3.16
CA ASP A 120 -8.49 -15.62 3.25
C ASP A 120 -9.59 -16.48 2.65
N ASP A 121 -9.22 -17.53 1.92
CA ASP A 121 -10.17 -18.52 1.37
C ASP A 121 -10.92 -19.27 2.49
N ALA A 122 -10.32 -19.38 3.68
CA ALA A 122 -10.92 -19.97 4.87
C ALA A 122 -11.62 -18.96 5.80
N ALA A 123 -11.69 -17.66 5.40
CA ALA A 123 -12.34 -16.65 6.22
C ALA A 123 -13.82 -16.97 6.44
N ALA A 124 -14.31 -16.75 7.67
CA ALA A 124 -15.70 -16.96 8.06
C ALA A 124 -16.64 -15.88 7.49
N ASP A 125 -16.08 -14.74 7.08
CA ASP A 125 -16.81 -13.63 6.48
C ASP A 125 -16.04 -13.05 5.29
N SER A 126 -16.62 -12.08 4.61
CA SER A 126 -16.04 -11.41 3.43
C SER A 126 -15.21 -10.17 3.76
N ALA A 127 -15.02 -9.84 5.06
CA ALA A 127 -14.32 -8.64 5.45
C ALA A 127 -12.82 -8.75 5.11
N ALA A 128 -12.34 -7.86 4.25
CA ALA A 128 -10.93 -7.78 3.95
C ALA A 128 -10.13 -7.31 5.18
N VAL A 129 -8.96 -7.89 5.43
CA VAL A 129 -8.02 -7.35 6.41
C VAL A 129 -7.53 -5.97 5.97
N ARG A 130 -6.97 -5.18 6.91
CA ARG A 130 -6.39 -3.86 6.59
C ARG A 130 -5.03 -3.97 5.94
N SER A 131 -4.97 -4.50 4.73
CA SER A 131 -3.72 -4.58 3.97
C SER A 131 -3.46 -3.30 3.18
N THR A 132 -2.17 -2.99 3.01
CA THR A 132 -1.70 -1.89 2.19
C THR A 132 -0.55 -2.38 1.33
N TYR A 133 -0.64 -2.18 0.03
CA TYR A 133 0.35 -2.53 -0.97
C TYR A 133 0.96 -1.26 -1.55
N PHE A 134 2.28 -1.14 -1.44
CA PHE A 134 3.05 -0.07 -2.07
C PHE A 134 3.55 -0.60 -3.41
N ILE A 135 3.02 -0.07 -4.49
CA ILE A 135 3.30 -0.52 -5.86
C ILE A 135 4.06 0.58 -6.57
N ASP A 136 5.21 0.23 -7.13
CA ASP A 136 6.07 1.19 -7.83
C ASP A 136 5.58 1.50 -9.26
N PRO A 137 6.20 2.47 -9.97
CA PRO A 137 5.83 2.83 -11.34
C PRO A 137 5.88 1.68 -12.35
N ASP A 138 6.70 0.65 -12.10
CA ASP A 138 6.78 -0.56 -12.92
C ASP A 138 5.71 -1.60 -12.56
N GLY A 139 4.85 -1.29 -11.56
CA GLY A 139 3.81 -2.16 -11.05
C GLY A 139 4.32 -3.31 -10.20
N ILE A 140 5.48 -3.16 -9.58
CA ILE A 140 6.08 -4.14 -8.68
C ILE A 140 5.72 -3.77 -7.24
N ILE A 141 5.34 -4.76 -6.45
CA ILE A 141 5.06 -4.60 -5.03
C ILE A 141 6.38 -4.40 -4.28
N ARG A 142 6.52 -3.25 -3.60
CA ARG A 142 7.74 -2.89 -2.87
C ARG A 142 7.60 -3.03 -1.36
N ALA A 143 6.40 -2.92 -0.83
CA ALA A 143 6.11 -3.20 0.58
C ALA A 143 4.67 -3.65 0.74
N ILE A 144 4.43 -4.43 1.79
CA ILE A 144 3.09 -4.86 2.21
C ILE A 144 3.00 -4.66 3.71
N THR A 145 1.94 -4.00 4.18
CA THR A 145 1.62 -3.93 5.61
C THR A 145 0.22 -4.46 5.85
N THR A 146 0.03 -5.22 6.92
CA THR A 146 -1.27 -5.81 7.26
C THR A 146 -1.58 -5.60 8.73
N TYR A 147 -2.79 -5.12 9.01
CA TYR A 147 -3.30 -4.84 10.35
C TYR A 147 -4.57 -5.62 10.62
N PRO A 148 -4.84 -6.00 11.87
CA PRO A 148 -6.11 -6.62 12.25
C PRO A 148 -7.25 -5.61 12.16
N HIS A 149 -8.50 -6.11 12.15
CA HIS A 149 -9.70 -5.29 11.95
C HIS A 149 -9.89 -4.19 13.00
N ASN A 150 -9.41 -4.41 14.22
CA ASN A 150 -9.59 -3.53 15.38
C ASN A 150 -8.48 -2.48 15.56
N VAL A 151 -7.47 -2.47 14.68
CA VAL A 151 -6.35 -1.52 14.75
C VAL A 151 -6.27 -0.73 13.46
N GLY A 152 -6.43 0.59 13.54
CA GLY A 152 -6.25 1.50 12.41
C GLY A 152 -4.79 1.70 12.04
N ARG A 153 -4.53 1.88 10.73
CA ARG A 153 -3.20 2.17 10.21
C ARG A 153 -2.78 3.60 10.51
N SER A 154 -1.48 3.83 10.64
CA SER A 154 -0.89 5.16 10.73
C SER A 154 -0.62 5.73 9.33
N VAL A 155 -1.33 6.80 8.95
CA VAL A 155 -1.12 7.48 7.67
C VAL A 155 0.25 8.15 7.61
N SER A 156 0.77 8.65 8.73
CA SER A 156 2.13 9.19 8.79
C SER A 156 3.19 8.13 8.52
N GLU A 157 3.01 6.90 9.01
CA GLU A 157 3.90 5.78 8.69
C GLU A 157 3.77 5.34 7.24
N MET A 158 2.56 5.36 6.66
CA MET A 158 2.39 5.08 5.24
C MET A 158 3.18 6.09 4.38
N LEU A 159 3.13 7.38 4.72
CA LEU A 159 3.92 8.42 4.04
C LEU A 159 5.42 8.22 4.26
N ARG A 160 5.86 7.98 5.52
CA ARG A 160 7.27 7.72 5.83
C ARG A 160 7.82 6.55 5.03
N LEU A 161 7.09 5.44 5.00
CA LEU A 161 7.49 4.24 4.25
C LEU A 161 7.56 4.52 2.74
N LEU A 162 6.57 5.23 2.17
CA LEU A 162 6.58 5.63 0.76
C LEU A 162 7.83 6.46 0.44
N TYR A 163 8.13 7.48 1.25
CA TYR A 163 9.34 8.29 1.07
C TYR A 163 10.63 7.45 1.13
N ALA A 164 10.72 6.52 2.09
CA ALA A 164 11.88 5.63 2.22
C ALA A 164 12.04 4.73 0.97
N LEU A 165 10.94 4.16 0.46
CA LEU A 165 10.95 3.36 -0.76
C LEU A 165 11.39 4.18 -1.98
N GLN A 166 10.91 5.42 -2.11
CA GLN A 166 11.30 6.31 -3.19
C GLN A 166 12.77 6.75 -3.08
N ALA A 167 13.21 7.08 -1.88
CA ALA A 167 14.59 7.53 -1.64
C ALA A 167 15.63 6.43 -1.91
N THR A 168 15.26 5.16 -1.78
CA THR A 168 16.14 4.00 -2.01
C THR A 168 15.96 3.37 -3.40
N GLN A 169 15.06 3.92 -4.21
CA GLN A 169 14.81 3.41 -5.57
C GLN A 169 16.08 3.51 -6.42
N GLY A 170 16.35 2.47 -7.20
CA GLY A 170 17.54 2.41 -8.04
C GLY A 170 18.85 2.06 -7.31
N GLY A 171 18.77 1.70 -6.02
CA GLY A 171 19.94 1.23 -5.27
C GLY A 171 20.93 2.35 -4.90
N VAL A 172 20.45 3.57 -4.76
CA VAL A 172 21.29 4.75 -4.43
C VAL A 172 21.75 4.78 -2.97
N GLY A 173 21.18 3.96 -2.11
CA GLY A 173 21.48 3.88 -0.68
C GLY A 173 20.45 3.06 0.07
N LEU A 174 20.60 2.96 1.39
CA LEU A 174 19.73 2.20 2.28
C LEU A 174 19.12 3.15 3.31
N ALA A 175 17.79 3.08 3.50
CA ALA A 175 17.11 3.83 4.57
C ALA A 175 17.32 3.10 5.90
N PRO A 176 17.96 3.70 6.90
CA PRO A 176 18.15 3.10 8.22
C PRO A 176 16.82 2.98 8.98
N GLU A 177 16.90 2.33 10.16
CA GLU A 177 15.80 2.30 11.12
C GLU A 177 15.29 3.72 11.40
N GLY A 178 13.94 3.88 11.38
CA GLY A 178 13.29 5.15 11.71
C GLY A 178 13.53 6.29 10.72
N TRP A 179 14.22 6.07 9.62
CA TRP A 179 14.57 7.11 8.64
C TRP A 179 13.41 8.04 8.28
N GLN A 180 13.67 9.32 8.25
CA GLN A 180 12.72 10.36 7.88
C GLN A 180 13.16 11.11 6.61
N PRO A 181 12.23 11.66 5.84
CA PRO A 181 12.56 12.49 4.67
C PRO A 181 13.53 13.62 5.01
N GLY A 182 14.61 13.72 4.24
CA GLY A 182 15.67 14.70 4.44
C GLY A 182 16.85 14.21 5.29
N GLU A 183 16.75 13.06 5.91
CA GLU A 183 17.89 12.41 6.58
C GLU A 183 18.80 11.70 5.57
N LYS A 184 20.04 11.47 5.96
CA LYS A 184 21.00 10.75 5.13
C LYS A 184 20.63 9.26 5.03
N LEU A 185 20.87 8.70 3.86
CA LEU A 185 20.86 7.25 3.67
C LEU A 185 22.18 6.63 4.13
N LEU A 186 22.16 5.33 4.41
CA LEU A 186 23.38 4.56 4.54
C LEU A 186 23.94 4.24 3.17
N ALA A 187 25.26 4.20 3.05
CA ALA A 187 25.93 3.72 1.85
C ALA A 187 25.71 2.21 1.66
N LEU A 188 25.82 1.76 0.42
CA LEU A 188 25.83 0.33 0.14
C LEU A 188 27.05 -0.32 0.80
N PRO A 189 26.93 -1.51 1.42
CA PRO A 189 28.04 -2.17 2.08
C PRO A 189 29.07 -2.63 1.04
N ILE A 190 30.36 -2.57 1.44
CA ILE A 190 31.45 -3.18 0.65
C ILE A 190 31.26 -4.69 0.70
N ILE A 191 31.25 -5.33 -0.46
CA ILE A 191 31.04 -6.79 -0.61
C ILE A 191 32.33 -7.55 -0.97
N ASN A 192 33.45 -6.84 -1.12
CA ASN A 192 34.74 -7.43 -1.42
C ASN A 192 35.72 -7.18 -0.26
N SER A 193 36.15 -8.24 0.40
CA SER A 193 37.05 -8.12 1.56
C SER A 193 38.40 -7.49 1.27
N ALA A 194 38.86 -7.49 0.00
CA ALA A 194 40.10 -6.82 -0.40
C ALA A 194 39.99 -5.29 -0.42
N GLU A 195 38.76 -4.77 -0.40
CA GLU A 195 38.48 -3.32 -0.39
C GLU A 195 38.27 -2.78 1.03
N ILE A 196 38.30 -3.64 2.07
CA ILE A 196 38.07 -3.27 3.46
C ILE A 196 39.41 -2.91 4.11
N SER A 197 39.51 -1.68 4.64
CA SER A 197 40.62 -1.26 5.46
C SER A 197 40.29 -1.41 6.97
N VAL A 198 41.29 -1.71 7.78
CA VAL A 198 41.12 -1.83 9.23
C VAL A 198 40.71 -0.46 9.81
N GLY A 199 39.53 -0.42 10.45
CA GLY A 199 38.97 0.82 11.02
C GLY A 199 37.90 1.49 10.16
N ASP A 200 37.59 0.97 8.96
CA ASP A 200 36.52 1.50 8.12
C ASP A 200 35.15 1.07 8.62
N ASP A 201 34.18 1.98 8.60
CA ASP A 201 32.77 1.71 8.87
C ASP A 201 32.07 1.06 7.64
N TRP A 202 32.76 0.11 7.00
CA TRP A 202 32.35 -0.49 5.72
C TRP A 202 30.95 -1.12 5.70
N PHE A 203 30.43 -1.49 6.84
CA PHE A 203 29.13 -2.16 6.98
C PHE A 203 28.00 -1.22 7.41
N CYS A 204 28.31 -0.03 7.94
CA CYS A 204 27.30 0.92 8.43
C CYS A 204 27.85 2.35 8.48
N HIS A 205 27.88 3.04 7.36
CA HIS A 205 28.23 4.44 7.29
C HIS A 205 27.22 5.24 6.47
N LEU A 206 27.10 6.53 6.78
CA LEU A 206 26.23 7.43 6.05
C LEU A 206 26.78 7.65 4.63
N ALA A 207 25.91 7.60 3.63
CA ALA A 207 26.29 7.95 2.28
C ALA A 207 26.71 9.42 2.19
N ASP A 208 27.76 9.68 1.42
CA ASP A 208 28.11 11.04 1.08
C ASP A 208 26.97 11.67 0.26
N THR A 209 26.55 12.86 0.68
CA THR A 209 25.58 13.63 -0.11
C THR A 209 26.27 14.10 -1.38
N LYS A 210 25.80 13.59 -2.54
CA LYS A 210 26.15 14.17 -3.83
C LYS A 210 25.48 15.51 -4.05
#